data_55660941750824483612410cc68850c2
#
_entry.id   55660941750824483612410cc68850c2
#
_cell.length_a   1.000
_cell.length_b   1.000
_cell.length_c   1.000
_cell.angle_alpha   90.00
_cell.angle_beta   90.00
_cell.angle_gamma   90.00
#
_symmetry.space_group_name_H-M   'P 1'
#
loop_
_entity.id
_entity.type
_entity.pdbx_description
1 polymer ?
#
loop_
_entity_poly.entity_id
_entity_poly.type
_entity_poly.pdbx_seq_one_letter_code
_entity_poly.pdbx_strand_id
1 'polypeptide(L)'
;MKNTTRGNQRGHTLVELLVAIGVLGLVTAGVFGQLNTAAQRIYTEQVKVDNFDQARDFVDQFFRDINQIGYPNGRIVTNLTNGINDPRVAVGLVKISPTSIWFEGDINGTGVVQEVRYKINGSGNCSLCFQRSTIAKANAAPWTQTGGDWGTEVNDLTTTTIFTYFDVSGNQIVPPAEPGGYDIGSNGPQLASVKTIHISLTIQDPNVTDPKTHAQIQTSFEGEVSLNNCSLAATANPMSCQ
;
A
#
# COMPACT_ATOMS: atom_id res chain seq x y z
N MET A 1 32.12 14.16 -80.81
CA MET A 1 31.11 13.12 -80.89
C MET A 1 31.02 12.42 -79.50
N LYS A 2 29.93 12.62 -78.77
CA LYS A 2 29.75 12.13 -77.41
C LYS A 2 28.88 10.90 -77.46
N ASN A 3 29.46 9.70 -77.32
CA ASN A 3 28.72 8.44 -77.30
C ASN A 3 28.01 8.32 -75.95
N THR A 4 26.70 8.50 -75.94
CA THR A 4 25.82 8.16 -74.83
C THR A 4 25.51 6.69 -74.90
N THR A 5 26.15 5.87 -74.07
CA THR A 5 25.79 4.46 -73.82
C THR A 5 24.40 4.45 -73.16
N ARG A 6 23.37 4.10 -73.92
CA ARG A 6 22.04 3.76 -73.41
C ARG A 6 22.18 2.47 -72.59
N GLY A 7 22.14 2.59 -71.27
CA GLY A 7 22.03 1.43 -70.40
C GLY A 7 20.74 0.67 -70.71
N ASN A 8 20.86 -0.62 -70.94
CA ASN A 8 19.76 -1.56 -71.19
C ASN A 8 18.87 -1.64 -69.93
N GLN A 9 17.77 -0.87 -69.90
CA GLN A 9 16.77 -0.97 -68.83
C GLN A 9 16.01 -2.28 -69.05
N ARG A 10 16.41 -3.33 -68.29
CA ARG A 10 15.63 -4.58 -68.20
C ARG A 10 14.43 -4.28 -67.33
N GLY A 11 13.20 -4.35 -67.90
CA GLY A 11 11.96 -4.29 -67.13
C GLY A 11 11.86 -5.50 -66.22
N HIS A 12 11.38 -5.29 -64.99
CA HIS A 12 11.09 -6.38 -64.08
C HIS A 12 9.91 -7.22 -64.62
N THR A 13 10.00 -8.54 -64.47
CA THR A 13 8.90 -9.45 -64.85
C THR A 13 7.79 -9.36 -63.78
N LEU A 14 6.55 -9.62 -64.17
CA LEU A 14 5.39 -9.61 -63.27
C LEU A 14 5.56 -10.63 -62.14
N VAL A 15 6.25 -11.74 -62.41
CA VAL A 15 6.59 -12.77 -61.40
C VAL A 15 7.58 -12.24 -60.37
N GLU A 16 8.58 -11.49 -60.80
CA GLU A 16 9.58 -10.88 -59.88
C GLU A 16 8.94 -9.86 -58.93
N LEU A 17 7.97 -9.08 -59.41
CA LEU A 17 7.18 -8.17 -58.60
C LEU A 17 6.31 -8.92 -57.57
N LEU A 18 5.65 -10.01 -57.98
CA LEU A 18 4.84 -10.85 -57.08
C LEU A 18 5.66 -11.49 -55.98
N VAL A 19 6.86 -12.00 -56.31
CA VAL A 19 7.80 -12.56 -55.31
C VAL A 19 8.27 -11.48 -54.38
N ALA A 20 8.62 -10.29 -54.87
CA ALA A 20 9.06 -9.19 -54.04
C ALA A 20 7.97 -8.72 -53.05
N ILE A 21 6.71 -8.60 -53.47
CA ILE A 21 5.58 -8.27 -52.61
C ILE A 21 5.33 -9.40 -51.59
N GLY A 22 5.42 -10.66 -52.00
CA GLY A 22 5.28 -11.81 -51.08
C GLY A 22 6.35 -11.80 -49.94
N VAL A 23 7.61 -11.59 -50.32
CA VAL A 23 8.70 -11.50 -49.34
C VAL A 23 8.52 -10.28 -48.42
N LEU A 24 8.16 -9.12 -49.01
CA LEU A 24 7.89 -7.92 -48.22
C LEU A 24 6.75 -8.14 -47.22
N GLY A 25 5.69 -8.81 -47.64
CA GLY A 25 4.56 -9.15 -46.76
C GLY A 25 4.98 -10.02 -45.57
N LEU A 26 5.80 -11.05 -45.82
CA LEU A 26 6.32 -11.92 -44.73
C LEU A 26 7.22 -11.16 -43.76
N VAL A 27 8.13 -10.33 -44.26
CA VAL A 27 9.02 -9.51 -43.42
C VAL A 27 8.18 -8.53 -42.59
N THR A 28 7.22 -7.87 -43.23
CA THR A 28 6.36 -6.89 -42.55
C THR A 28 5.53 -7.56 -41.46
N ALA A 29 4.93 -8.74 -41.73
CA ALA A 29 4.19 -9.50 -40.71
C ALA A 29 5.08 -9.89 -39.51
N GLY A 30 6.30 -10.31 -39.77
CA GLY A 30 7.27 -10.64 -38.70
C GLY A 30 7.63 -9.40 -37.84
N VAL A 31 7.87 -8.26 -38.48
CA VAL A 31 8.17 -7.01 -37.77
C VAL A 31 6.97 -6.55 -36.92
N PHE A 32 5.77 -6.56 -37.48
CA PHE A 32 4.57 -6.19 -36.71
C PHE A 32 4.30 -7.14 -35.54
N GLY A 33 4.54 -8.45 -35.70
CA GLY A 33 4.44 -9.40 -34.60
C GLY A 33 5.41 -9.08 -33.46
N GLN A 34 6.66 -8.73 -33.77
CA GLN A 34 7.65 -8.34 -32.75
C GLN A 34 7.33 -7.01 -32.09
N LEU A 35 6.87 -6.01 -32.85
CA LEU A 35 6.45 -4.72 -32.31
C LEU A 35 5.28 -4.86 -31.34
N ASN A 36 4.28 -5.68 -31.67
CA ASN A 36 3.15 -5.94 -30.77
C ASN A 36 3.60 -6.61 -29.47
N THR A 37 4.48 -7.61 -29.56
CA THR A 37 5.06 -8.26 -28.37
C THR A 37 5.88 -7.29 -27.52
N ALA A 38 6.66 -6.42 -28.16
CA ALA A 38 7.44 -5.40 -27.45
C ALA A 38 6.50 -4.38 -26.75
N ALA A 39 5.46 -3.92 -27.43
CA ALA A 39 4.47 -3.02 -26.85
C ALA A 39 3.75 -3.62 -25.63
N GLN A 40 3.35 -4.89 -25.72
CA GLN A 40 2.75 -5.61 -24.59
C GLN A 40 3.71 -5.72 -23.39
N ARG A 41 4.98 -6.00 -23.63
CA ARG A 41 6.00 -6.04 -22.56
C ARG A 41 6.20 -4.68 -21.90
N ILE A 42 6.30 -3.61 -22.68
CA ILE A 42 6.42 -2.26 -22.16
C ILE A 42 5.22 -1.92 -21.28
N TYR A 43 4.02 -2.21 -21.73
CA TYR A 43 2.79 -2.00 -20.94
C TYR A 43 2.81 -2.80 -19.63
N THR A 44 3.21 -4.06 -19.69
CA THR A 44 3.35 -4.93 -18.51
C THR A 44 4.34 -4.38 -17.49
N GLU A 45 5.51 -3.92 -17.94
CA GLU A 45 6.52 -3.33 -17.04
C GLU A 45 6.03 -1.99 -16.47
N GLN A 46 5.30 -1.18 -17.25
CA GLN A 46 4.70 0.05 -16.75
C GLN A 46 3.73 -0.22 -15.60
N VAL A 47 2.84 -1.20 -15.73
CA VAL A 47 1.88 -1.57 -14.67
C VAL A 47 2.61 -2.05 -13.40
N LYS A 48 3.71 -2.81 -13.54
CA LYS A 48 4.52 -3.20 -12.38
C LYS A 48 5.10 -1.99 -11.66
N VAL A 49 5.61 -1.02 -12.40
CA VAL A 49 6.16 0.22 -11.83
C VAL A 49 5.06 1.02 -11.13
N ASP A 50 3.91 1.20 -11.76
CA ASP A 50 2.78 1.94 -11.19
C ASP A 50 2.28 1.29 -9.89
N ASN A 51 2.16 -0.04 -9.87
CA ASN A 51 1.79 -0.78 -8.65
C ASN A 51 2.85 -0.66 -7.55
N PHE A 52 4.13 -0.70 -7.91
CA PHE A 52 5.22 -0.54 -6.96
C PHE A 52 5.25 0.88 -6.38
N ASP A 53 5.07 1.90 -7.20
CA ASP A 53 5.03 3.29 -6.76
C ASP A 53 3.83 3.53 -5.83
N GLN A 54 2.64 2.98 -6.14
CA GLN A 54 1.47 3.06 -5.26
C GLN A 54 1.74 2.40 -3.90
N ALA A 55 2.34 1.20 -3.88
CA ALA A 55 2.67 0.51 -2.64
C ALA A 55 3.70 1.29 -1.81
N ARG A 56 4.70 1.85 -2.47
CA ARG A 56 5.76 2.65 -1.83
C ARG A 56 5.22 3.93 -1.22
N ASP A 57 4.42 4.69 -1.96
CA ASP A 57 3.84 5.94 -1.48
C ASP A 57 2.98 5.69 -0.24
N PHE A 58 2.18 4.61 -0.26
CA PHE A 58 1.40 4.19 0.90
C PHE A 58 2.31 3.85 2.10
N VAL A 59 3.34 3.02 1.91
CA VAL A 59 4.22 2.61 3.01
C VAL A 59 5.00 3.78 3.59
N ASP A 60 5.46 4.70 2.74
CA ASP A 60 6.12 5.92 3.17
C ASP A 60 5.17 6.81 3.98
N GLN A 61 3.89 6.91 3.61
CA GLN A 61 2.87 7.62 4.39
C GLN A 61 2.59 6.91 5.71
N PHE A 62 2.42 5.59 5.68
CA PHE A 62 2.19 4.78 6.86
C PHE A 62 3.35 4.93 7.88
N PHE A 63 4.58 4.88 7.42
CA PHE A 63 5.75 5.06 8.30
C PHE A 63 5.82 6.46 8.90
N ARG A 64 5.46 7.50 8.14
CA ARG A 64 5.35 8.86 8.69
C ARG A 64 4.30 8.94 9.79
N ASP A 65 3.14 8.37 9.54
CA ASP A 65 2.03 8.39 10.50
C ASP A 65 2.38 7.59 11.77
N ILE A 66 2.97 6.40 11.63
CA ILE A 66 3.38 5.55 12.75
C ILE A 66 4.49 6.20 13.61
N ASN A 67 5.38 6.97 13.02
CA ASN A 67 6.42 7.68 13.78
C ASN A 67 5.84 8.77 14.70
N GLN A 68 4.62 9.23 14.47
CA GLN A 68 3.91 10.19 15.32
C GLN A 68 2.99 9.53 16.36
N ILE A 69 2.90 8.19 16.35
CA ILE A 69 2.03 7.45 17.26
C ILE A 69 2.36 7.77 18.73
N GLY A 70 1.33 8.01 19.54
CA GLY A 70 1.46 8.27 20.96
C GLY A 70 2.02 9.66 21.33
N TYR A 71 2.15 10.57 20.37
CA TYR A 71 2.57 11.94 20.63
C TYR A 71 1.43 12.94 20.35
N PRO A 72 1.18 13.94 21.24
CA PRO A 72 1.77 14.13 22.58
C PRO A 72 1.25 13.10 23.57
N ASN A 73 2.14 12.62 24.44
CA ASN A 73 1.78 11.65 25.47
C ASN A 73 1.33 12.31 26.79
N GLY A 74 0.76 11.51 27.70
CA GLY A 74 0.25 11.99 28.99
C GLY A 74 1.27 12.57 29.96
N ARG A 75 2.58 12.41 29.69
CA ARG A 75 3.65 13.02 30.50
C ARG A 75 3.91 14.47 30.12
N ILE A 76 3.66 14.82 28.86
CA ILE A 76 3.88 16.18 28.34
C ILE A 76 2.70 17.09 28.69
N VAL A 77 1.49 16.53 28.73
CA VAL A 77 0.27 17.29 28.97
C VAL A 77 -0.03 17.33 30.48
N THR A 78 0.00 18.54 31.05
CA THR A 78 -0.37 18.75 32.46
C THR A 78 -1.88 18.91 32.61
N ASN A 79 -2.39 18.56 33.80
CA ASN A 79 -3.83 18.73 34.18
C ASN A 79 -4.79 17.99 33.23
N LEU A 80 -4.56 16.69 33.02
CA LEU A 80 -5.48 15.82 32.34
C LEU A 80 -6.78 15.68 33.13
N THR A 81 -7.91 16.07 32.52
CA THR A 81 -9.22 16.00 33.17
C THR A 81 -9.95 14.69 32.87
N ASN A 82 -9.66 14.06 31.73
CA ASN A 82 -10.40 12.89 31.24
C ASN A 82 -9.51 11.67 30.93
N GLY A 83 -8.28 11.63 31.45
CA GLY A 83 -7.37 10.52 31.22
C GLY A 83 -7.13 10.23 29.73
N ILE A 84 -7.35 8.98 29.30
CA ILE A 84 -7.16 8.56 27.90
C ILE A 84 -8.17 9.18 26.91
N ASN A 85 -9.27 9.71 27.43
CA ASN A 85 -10.32 10.36 26.61
C ASN A 85 -10.02 11.84 26.34
N ASP A 86 -8.97 12.40 26.96
CA ASP A 86 -8.59 13.81 26.77
C ASP A 86 -8.09 14.01 25.32
N PRO A 87 -8.67 14.95 24.54
CA PRO A 87 -8.31 15.16 23.14
C PRO A 87 -6.91 15.74 22.94
N ARG A 88 -6.24 16.15 24.02
CA ARG A 88 -4.86 16.69 23.98
C ARG A 88 -3.79 15.61 24.09
N VAL A 89 -4.16 14.35 24.36
CA VAL A 89 -3.23 13.25 24.60
C VAL A 89 -3.49 12.13 23.62
N ALA A 90 -2.44 11.65 22.96
CA ALA A 90 -2.48 10.46 22.14
C ALA A 90 -2.21 9.21 22.98
N VAL A 91 -3.08 8.22 22.89
CA VAL A 91 -2.92 6.94 23.61
C VAL A 91 -1.98 5.97 22.90
N GLY A 92 -1.63 6.25 21.65
CA GLY A 92 -0.88 5.34 20.80
C GLY A 92 -1.78 4.37 20.05
N LEU A 93 -1.52 3.07 20.14
CA LEU A 93 -2.37 2.05 19.52
C LEU A 93 -3.74 2.00 20.19
N VAL A 94 -4.79 2.14 19.38
CA VAL A 94 -6.20 2.09 19.82
C VAL A 94 -6.79 0.71 19.54
N LYS A 95 -6.59 0.20 18.31
CA LYS A 95 -7.07 -1.12 17.89
C LYS A 95 -6.12 -1.74 16.88
N ILE A 96 -5.89 -3.05 17.00
CA ILE A 96 -5.08 -3.82 16.04
C ILE A 96 -5.78 -5.11 15.64
N SER A 97 -5.66 -5.45 14.36
CA SER A 97 -6.05 -6.75 13.78
C SER A 97 -5.12 -7.09 12.63
N PRO A 98 -5.17 -8.29 12.04
CA PRO A 98 -4.38 -8.61 10.84
C PRO A 98 -4.73 -7.75 9.62
N THR A 99 -5.93 -7.16 9.59
CA THR A 99 -6.50 -6.42 8.45
C THR A 99 -6.67 -4.93 8.69
N SER A 100 -6.50 -4.48 9.93
CA SER A 100 -6.70 -3.07 10.32
C SER A 100 -5.79 -2.65 11.47
N ILE A 101 -5.46 -1.36 11.50
CA ILE A 101 -4.75 -0.73 12.59
C ILE A 101 -5.33 0.66 12.84
N TRP A 102 -5.58 0.98 14.10
CA TRP A 102 -6.03 2.29 14.56
C TRP A 102 -5.07 2.80 15.63
N PHE A 103 -4.68 4.07 15.53
CA PHE A 103 -3.80 4.70 16.49
C PHE A 103 -4.06 6.19 16.57
N GLU A 104 -3.52 6.81 17.60
CA GLU A 104 -3.60 8.25 17.82
C GLU A 104 -2.22 8.89 17.79
N GLY A 105 -2.15 10.09 17.23
CA GLY A 105 -0.96 10.92 17.19
C GLY A 105 -1.24 12.29 16.60
N ASP A 106 -0.32 13.23 16.75
CA ASP A 106 -0.35 14.52 16.05
C ASP A 106 0.37 14.39 14.71
N ILE A 107 -0.30 13.75 13.73
CA ILE A 107 0.30 13.38 12.44
C ILE A 107 0.62 14.57 11.53
N ASN A 108 0.04 15.73 11.80
CA ASN A 108 0.22 16.95 10.99
C ASN A 108 1.00 18.06 11.73
N GLY A 109 1.45 17.81 12.96
CA GLY A 109 2.24 18.75 13.75
C GLY A 109 1.48 20.01 14.18
N THR A 110 0.14 19.97 14.24
CA THR A 110 -0.69 21.11 14.60
C THR A 110 -0.99 21.20 16.10
N GLY A 111 -0.55 20.23 16.88
CA GLY A 111 -0.88 20.09 18.30
C GLY A 111 -2.27 19.52 18.56
N VAL A 112 -2.96 19.07 17.53
CA VAL A 112 -4.27 18.42 17.63
C VAL A 112 -4.11 16.93 17.40
N VAL A 113 -4.42 16.13 18.41
CA VAL A 113 -4.38 14.66 18.29
C VAL A 113 -5.45 14.20 17.31
N GLN A 114 -5.02 13.31 16.41
CA GLN A 114 -5.89 12.69 15.44
C GLN A 114 -5.89 11.18 15.65
N GLU A 115 -7.02 10.56 15.39
CA GLU A 115 -7.14 9.12 15.26
C GLU A 115 -6.98 8.74 13.79
N VAL A 116 -5.96 7.97 13.50
CA VAL A 116 -5.65 7.45 12.19
C VAL A 116 -6.07 6.00 12.11
N ARG A 117 -6.78 5.66 11.08
CA ARG A 117 -7.33 4.32 10.88
C ARG A 117 -6.95 3.82 9.51
N TYR A 118 -6.42 2.62 9.48
CA TYR A 118 -6.16 1.86 8.27
C TYR A 118 -6.97 0.57 8.29
N LYS A 119 -7.58 0.19 7.18
CA LYS A 119 -8.30 -1.07 7.05
C LYS A 119 -8.34 -1.57 5.63
N ILE A 120 -8.53 -2.89 5.48
CA ILE A 120 -8.96 -3.48 4.21
C ILE A 120 -10.47 -3.27 4.05
N ASN A 121 -10.88 -2.85 2.85
CA ASN A 121 -12.28 -2.80 2.44
C ASN A 121 -12.47 -3.73 1.23
N GLY A 122 -13.42 -4.64 1.32
CA GLY A 122 -13.81 -5.57 0.25
C GLY A 122 -15.20 -5.31 -0.32
N SER A 123 -15.77 -4.10 -0.13
CA SER A 123 -17.11 -3.76 -0.56
C SER A 123 -17.17 -2.49 -1.42
N GLY A 124 -18.21 -2.38 -2.23
CA GLY A 124 -18.40 -1.24 -3.14
C GLY A 124 -17.61 -1.37 -4.45
N ASN A 125 -17.10 -0.26 -4.95
CA ASN A 125 -16.34 -0.22 -6.21
C ASN A 125 -14.89 -0.72 -6.09
N CYS A 126 -14.54 -1.27 -4.94
CA CYS A 126 -13.21 -1.69 -4.60
C CYS A 126 -13.19 -3.20 -4.30
N SER A 127 -12.46 -3.97 -5.07
CA SER A 127 -12.41 -5.44 -4.97
C SER A 127 -11.60 -5.95 -3.77
N LEU A 128 -10.70 -5.24 -3.22
CA LEU A 128 -9.93 -5.36 -1.98
C LEU A 128 -9.02 -4.15 -1.95
N CYS A 129 -9.46 -3.09 -1.28
CA CYS A 129 -8.67 -1.87 -1.17
C CYS A 129 -8.18 -1.68 0.25
N PHE A 130 -7.01 -1.13 0.35
CA PHE A 130 -6.52 -0.59 1.59
C PHE A 130 -6.92 0.87 1.71
N GLN A 131 -7.59 1.20 2.79
CA GLN A 131 -8.16 2.53 3.01
C GLN A 131 -7.59 3.17 4.27
N ARG A 132 -7.46 4.49 4.23
CA ARG A 132 -7.06 5.35 5.34
C ARG A 132 -8.16 6.32 5.68
N SER A 133 -8.35 6.57 6.97
CA SER A 133 -9.21 7.64 7.50
C SER A 133 -8.49 8.38 8.62
N THR A 134 -8.73 9.67 8.72
CA THR A 134 -8.17 10.51 9.77
C THR A 134 -9.27 11.39 10.34
N ILE A 135 -9.45 11.36 11.66
CA ILE A 135 -10.41 12.20 12.37
C ILE A 135 -9.77 12.85 13.59
N ALA A 136 -10.20 14.04 13.95
CA ALA A 136 -9.78 14.65 15.20
C ALA A 136 -10.26 13.81 16.39
N LYS A 137 -9.39 13.61 17.39
CA LYS A 137 -9.75 12.90 18.60
C LYS A 137 -10.89 13.63 19.33
N ALA A 138 -11.95 12.90 19.62
CA ALA A 138 -13.06 13.39 20.43
C ALA A 138 -12.76 13.20 21.94
N ASN A 139 -13.51 13.91 22.77
CA ASN A 139 -13.50 13.70 24.23
C ASN A 139 -14.36 12.48 24.60
N ALA A 140 -13.97 11.31 24.09
CA ALA A 140 -14.65 10.03 24.25
C ALA A 140 -13.64 8.90 24.23
N ALA A 141 -14.07 7.69 24.58
CA ALA A 141 -13.20 6.51 24.53
C ALA A 141 -12.73 6.26 23.08
N PRO A 142 -11.41 6.19 22.82
CA PRO A 142 -10.87 6.13 21.45
C PRO A 142 -11.45 5.00 20.60
N TRP A 143 -11.62 3.82 21.19
CA TRP A 143 -12.14 2.63 20.46
C TRP A 143 -13.62 2.71 20.11
N THR A 144 -14.37 3.71 20.64
CA THR A 144 -15.78 3.93 20.33
C THR A 144 -15.99 5.01 19.29
N GLN A 145 -14.97 5.72 18.89
CA GLN A 145 -15.05 6.82 17.96
C GLN A 145 -15.44 6.31 16.56
N THR A 146 -16.41 6.95 15.95
CA THR A 146 -16.93 6.58 14.62
C THR A 146 -16.86 7.77 13.67
N GLY A 147 -17.11 7.52 12.38
CA GLY A 147 -17.07 8.55 11.34
C GLY A 147 -15.69 8.65 10.67
N GLY A 148 -15.52 9.73 9.93
CA GLY A 148 -14.34 9.99 9.08
C GLY A 148 -14.55 9.57 7.63
N ASP A 149 -13.93 10.32 6.73
CA ASP A 149 -13.90 10.01 5.31
C ASP A 149 -12.80 8.99 5.04
N TRP A 150 -13.10 7.99 4.22
CA TRP A 150 -12.16 6.94 3.85
C TRP A 150 -11.58 7.21 2.48
N GLY A 151 -10.29 7.48 2.42
CA GLY A 151 -9.52 7.53 1.18
C GLY A 151 -8.95 6.15 0.84
N THR A 152 -8.93 5.80 -0.44
CA THR A 152 -8.25 4.60 -0.90
C THR A 152 -6.79 4.89 -1.15
N GLU A 153 -5.91 4.16 -0.47
CA GLU A 153 -4.46 4.28 -0.59
C GLU A 153 -3.89 3.27 -1.60
N VAL A 154 -4.38 2.02 -1.54
CA VAL A 154 -3.94 0.92 -2.41
C VAL A 154 -5.14 0.16 -2.92
N ASN A 155 -5.17 -0.13 -4.23
CA ASN A 155 -6.18 -0.95 -4.87
C ASN A 155 -5.66 -2.37 -5.15
N ASP A 156 -6.59 -3.26 -5.48
CA ASP A 156 -6.31 -4.59 -6.04
C ASP A 156 -5.36 -5.45 -5.18
N LEU A 157 -5.56 -5.42 -3.86
CA LEU A 157 -4.86 -6.28 -2.93
C LEU A 157 -5.26 -7.74 -3.13
N THR A 158 -4.29 -8.65 -2.98
CA THR A 158 -4.55 -10.10 -2.93
C THR A 158 -4.39 -10.69 -1.55
N THR A 159 -3.64 -10.01 -0.67
CA THR A 159 -3.43 -10.42 0.71
C THR A 159 -4.50 -9.85 1.63
N THR A 160 -5.01 -10.67 2.54
CA THR A 160 -5.96 -10.25 3.59
C THR A 160 -5.27 -10.03 4.94
N THR A 161 -4.04 -10.52 5.12
CA THR A 161 -3.24 -10.27 6.32
C THR A 161 -2.14 -9.28 5.97
N ILE A 162 -2.32 -8.01 6.36
CA ILE A 162 -1.37 -6.94 6.04
C ILE A 162 -0.45 -6.67 7.23
N PHE A 163 -0.96 -6.75 8.46
CA PHE A 163 -0.22 -6.38 9.65
C PHE A 163 0.16 -7.59 10.49
N THR A 164 1.43 -7.62 10.89
CA THR A 164 1.96 -8.54 11.88
C THR A 164 2.63 -7.74 12.98
N TYR A 165 2.40 -8.11 14.23
CA TYR A 165 2.84 -7.36 15.39
C TYR A 165 3.83 -8.18 16.21
N PHE A 166 4.86 -7.52 16.75
CA PHE A 166 5.89 -8.18 17.55
C PHE A 166 6.16 -7.40 18.83
N ASP A 167 6.49 -8.13 19.90
CA ASP A 167 6.91 -7.56 21.17
C ASP A 167 8.41 -7.17 21.15
N VAL A 168 8.91 -6.64 22.27
CA VAL A 168 10.32 -6.26 22.44
C VAL A 168 11.29 -7.45 22.33
N SER A 169 10.83 -8.67 22.57
CA SER A 169 11.60 -9.91 22.47
C SER A 169 11.53 -10.54 21.09
N GLY A 170 10.78 -9.96 20.15
CA GLY A 170 10.55 -10.50 18.81
C GLY A 170 9.49 -11.61 18.76
N ASN A 171 8.72 -11.81 19.82
CA ASN A 171 7.61 -12.76 19.77
C ASN A 171 6.42 -12.13 19.06
N GLN A 172 5.78 -12.90 18.19
CA GLN A 172 4.59 -12.44 17.48
C GLN A 172 3.39 -12.31 18.42
N ILE A 173 2.73 -11.15 18.35
CA ILE A 173 1.44 -10.90 18.96
C ILE A 173 0.36 -11.16 17.91
N VAL A 174 -0.55 -12.10 18.16
CA VAL A 174 -1.57 -12.51 17.19
C VAL A 174 -2.94 -12.01 17.65
N PRO A 175 -3.39 -10.83 17.17
CA PRO A 175 -4.75 -10.36 17.46
C PRO A 175 -5.78 -11.21 16.72
N PRO A 176 -7.00 -11.36 17.25
CA PRO A 176 -8.12 -11.98 16.52
C PRO A 176 -8.39 -11.25 15.19
N ALA A 177 -8.93 -12.00 14.22
CA ALA A 177 -9.40 -11.40 12.95
C ALA A 177 -10.64 -10.51 13.19
N GLU A 178 -10.86 -9.56 12.26
CA GLU A 178 -12.08 -8.73 12.30
C GLU A 178 -13.38 -9.60 12.22
N PRO A 179 -14.44 -9.17 12.92
CA PRO A 179 -14.66 -7.92 13.68
C PRO A 179 -14.04 -7.85 15.08
N GLY A 180 -13.24 -8.86 15.48
CA GLY A 180 -12.54 -8.90 16.76
C GLY A 180 -11.39 -7.88 16.85
N GLY A 181 -10.15 -8.38 16.89
CA GLY A 181 -8.96 -7.58 17.14
C GLY A 181 -8.69 -7.36 18.62
N TYR A 182 -7.59 -6.68 18.94
CA TYR A 182 -7.34 -6.14 20.27
C TYR A 182 -7.64 -4.66 20.30
N ASP A 183 -8.38 -4.18 21.29
CA ASP A 183 -8.65 -2.77 21.54
C ASP A 183 -8.09 -2.33 22.90
N ILE A 184 -7.81 -1.03 23.04
CA ILE A 184 -7.18 -0.49 24.25
C ILE A 184 -8.10 -0.57 25.48
N GLY A 185 -9.42 -0.61 25.29
CA GLY A 185 -10.38 -0.72 26.38
C GLY A 185 -10.38 -2.10 27.05
N SER A 186 -10.17 -3.16 26.24
CA SER A 186 -10.25 -4.55 26.69
C SER A 186 -8.88 -5.25 26.76
N ASN A 187 -7.94 -4.85 25.91
CA ASN A 187 -6.66 -5.53 25.69
C ASN A 187 -5.46 -4.58 25.79
N GLY A 188 -5.55 -3.56 26.65
CA GLY A 188 -4.50 -2.55 26.83
C GLY A 188 -3.08 -3.12 27.00
N PRO A 189 -2.86 -4.14 27.87
CA PRO A 189 -1.54 -4.75 28.03
C PRO A 189 -0.97 -5.38 26.76
N GLN A 190 -1.81 -6.00 25.91
CA GLN A 190 -1.37 -6.57 24.64
C GLN A 190 -0.96 -5.48 23.65
N LEU A 191 -1.72 -4.37 23.57
CA LEU A 191 -1.36 -3.24 22.72
C LEU A 191 -0.08 -2.55 23.22
N ALA A 192 0.08 -2.41 24.55
CA ALA A 192 1.28 -1.83 25.15
C ALA A 192 2.54 -2.67 24.91
N SER A 193 2.41 -3.97 24.68
CA SER A 193 3.54 -4.86 24.40
C SER A 193 4.01 -4.80 22.95
N VAL A 194 3.22 -4.22 22.03
CA VAL A 194 3.64 -4.08 20.62
C VAL A 194 4.82 -3.14 20.50
N LYS A 195 5.92 -3.64 19.97
CA LYS A 195 7.15 -2.85 19.73
C LYS A 195 7.40 -2.63 18.26
N THR A 196 7.07 -3.63 17.42
CA THR A 196 7.34 -3.60 16.00
C THR A 196 6.11 -4.00 15.22
N ILE A 197 5.85 -3.30 14.14
CA ILE A 197 4.78 -3.61 13.18
C ILE A 197 5.44 -3.94 11.86
N HIS A 198 5.18 -5.13 11.36
CA HIS A 198 5.54 -5.55 10.01
C HIS A 198 4.32 -5.41 9.11
N ILE A 199 4.52 -4.81 7.94
CA ILE A 199 3.50 -4.64 6.89
C ILE A 199 3.91 -5.46 5.67
N SER A 200 2.96 -6.21 5.11
CA SER A 200 3.16 -6.97 3.88
C SER A 200 1.96 -6.76 2.95
N LEU A 201 2.22 -6.28 1.75
CA LEU A 201 1.23 -5.99 0.72
C LEU A 201 1.55 -6.78 -0.53
N THR A 202 0.53 -7.36 -1.16
CA THR A 202 0.64 -7.88 -2.52
C THR A 202 -0.50 -7.31 -3.36
N ILE A 203 -0.14 -6.60 -4.41
CA ILE A 203 -1.05 -5.96 -5.37
C ILE A 203 -1.03 -6.80 -6.65
N GLN A 204 -2.18 -7.02 -7.24
CA GLN A 204 -2.35 -7.77 -8.47
C GLN A 204 -3.32 -7.05 -9.39
N ASP A 205 -2.84 -6.58 -10.55
CA ASP A 205 -3.74 -5.99 -11.55
C ASP A 205 -4.61 -7.09 -12.18
N PRO A 206 -5.95 -7.00 -12.06
CA PRO A 206 -6.85 -8.01 -12.58
C PRO A 206 -6.93 -8.03 -14.12
N ASN A 207 -6.51 -6.94 -14.78
CA ASN A 207 -6.68 -6.74 -16.22
C ASN A 207 -5.40 -7.00 -17.02
N VAL A 208 -4.26 -7.14 -16.35
CA VAL A 208 -2.96 -7.26 -17.02
C VAL A 208 -2.30 -8.60 -16.69
N THR A 209 -1.96 -9.32 -17.76
CA THR A 209 -1.25 -10.60 -17.67
C THR A 209 0.11 -10.50 -18.36
N ASP A 210 1.08 -11.22 -17.82
CA ASP A 210 2.37 -11.38 -18.47
C ASP A 210 2.21 -12.09 -19.83
N PRO A 211 2.67 -11.52 -20.94
CA PRO A 211 2.45 -12.07 -22.29
C PRO A 211 3.14 -13.41 -22.52
N LYS A 212 4.11 -13.81 -21.67
CA LYS A 212 4.83 -15.06 -21.78
C LYS A 212 4.25 -16.16 -20.90
N THR A 213 3.88 -15.83 -19.67
CA THR A 213 3.42 -16.81 -18.67
C THR A 213 1.90 -16.87 -18.58
N HIS A 214 1.20 -15.87 -19.13
CA HIS A 214 -0.25 -15.65 -19.01
C HIS A 214 -0.73 -15.53 -17.55
N ALA A 215 0.21 -15.36 -16.59
CA ALA A 215 -0.10 -15.12 -15.21
C ALA A 215 -0.41 -13.63 -14.97
N GLN A 216 -1.30 -13.33 -14.05
CA GLN A 216 -1.56 -11.96 -13.63
C GLN A 216 -0.30 -11.37 -12.97
N ILE A 217 -0.08 -10.07 -13.17
CA ILE A 217 1.07 -9.37 -12.65
C ILE A 217 0.84 -9.09 -11.17
N GLN A 218 1.80 -9.51 -10.35
CA GLN A 218 1.80 -9.27 -8.91
C GLN A 218 3.05 -8.47 -8.52
N THR A 219 2.86 -7.54 -7.59
CA THR A 219 3.93 -6.79 -6.95
C THR A 219 3.77 -6.91 -5.44
N SER A 220 4.81 -7.40 -4.76
CA SER A 220 4.81 -7.52 -3.30
C SER A 220 5.73 -6.47 -2.70
N PHE A 221 5.27 -5.88 -1.60
CA PHE A 221 6.02 -4.93 -0.80
C PHE A 221 5.98 -5.34 0.68
N GLU A 222 7.13 -5.28 1.33
CA GLU A 222 7.26 -5.56 2.76
C GLU A 222 8.01 -4.41 3.45
N GLY A 223 7.62 -4.12 4.67
CA GLY A 223 8.27 -3.10 5.49
C GLY A 223 8.09 -3.37 6.98
N GLU A 224 8.97 -2.79 7.78
CA GLU A 224 8.95 -2.91 9.22
C GLU A 224 9.16 -1.55 9.87
N VAL A 225 8.40 -1.25 10.92
CA VAL A 225 8.52 -0.02 11.69
C VAL A 225 8.47 -0.30 13.18
N SER A 226 9.40 0.30 13.92
CA SER A 226 9.44 0.23 15.38
C SER A 226 8.73 1.40 16.01
N LEU A 227 7.89 1.13 17.02
CA LEU A 227 7.18 2.15 17.79
C LEU A 227 8.13 2.81 18.82
N ASN A 228 8.74 3.91 18.42
CA ASN A 228 9.75 4.58 19.26
C ASN A 228 9.13 5.38 20.40
N ASN A 229 7.96 5.99 20.19
CA ASN A 229 7.25 6.77 21.20
C ASN A 229 6.46 5.89 22.19
N CYS A 230 6.39 4.58 21.95
CA CYS A 230 5.67 3.60 22.75
C CYS A 230 6.61 2.65 23.51
N SER A 231 7.78 3.13 23.95
CA SER A 231 8.85 2.27 24.48
C SER A 231 8.65 1.81 25.93
N LEU A 232 7.66 2.33 26.65
CA LEU A 232 7.43 2.04 28.07
C LEU A 232 6.02 1.49 28.26
N ALA A 233 5.90 0.18 28.35
CA ALA A 233 4.68 -0.47 28.82
C ALA A 233 4.31 0.05 30.20
N ALA A 234 3.26 0.84 30.29
CA ALA A 234 2.70 1.19 31.61
C ALA A 234 1.86 0.05 32.10
N THR A 235 2.34 -0.63 33.12
CA THR A 235 1.64 -1.73 33.79
C THR A 235 0.37 -1.29 34.52
N ALA A 236 0.14 0.01 34.70
CA ALA A 236 -0.94 0.54 35.54
C ALA A 236 -1.92 1.49 34.81
N ASN A 237 -1.72 1.79 33.54
CA ASN A 237 -2.55 2.73 32.79
C ASN A 237 -2.91 2.15 31.42
N PRO A 238 -4.17 2.23 30.95
CA PRO A 238 -4.58 1.66 29.67
C PRO A 238 -4.01 2.35 28.42
N MET A 239 -3.06 3.28 28.58
CA MET A 239 -2.35 3.89 27.45
C MET A 239 -1.33 2.91 26.87
N SER A 240 -1.36 2.67 25.57
CA SER A 240 -0.39 1.82 24.89
C SER A 240 0.98 2.49 24.71
N CYS A 241 1.05 3.82 24.81
CA CYS A 241 2.28 4.60 24.70
C CYS A 241 2.38 5.57 25.88
N GLN A 242 3.49 5.53 26.63
CA GLN A 242 3.81 6.46 27.73
C GLN A 242 5.26 6.91 27.69
#